data_19f9d44d232db7e1032ed8fef3e3322d
#
_entry.id   19f9d44d232db7e1032ed8fef3e3322d
#
_cell.length_a   1.000
_cell.length_b   1.000
_cell.length_c   1.000
_cell.angle_alpha   90.00
_cell.angle_beta   90.00
_cell.angle_gamma   90.00
#
_symmetry.space_group_name_H-M   'P 1'
#
loop_
_entity.id
_entity.type
_entity.pdbx_description
1 polymer ?
#
loop_
_entity_poly.entity_id
_entity_poly.type
_entity_poly.pdbx_seq_one_letter_code
_entity_poly.pdbx_strand_id
1 'polypeptide(L)'
;PALSLAAEQGHVIVPATGRALRAIPEQVMALPFLRYAITINGAKVSDARTGETLLRAELALDTCLRLMDFAGRYDAMYDCYWNDTGWVDRAFLERVRYYNADEEVVTLLRRTRAPVEDLKAFVRANGQPVQKVQLCFRDMAERETARAEITAAFPDVLVTSSFRNNLELNAVDADKGRALLALARHLGIPVEDTVAFGDSSNDLRMLRAAGTSVAMGNAAPEVRAVCDYVTDTNDRDGVAAFLRTHILHGVSL
;
A
#
# COMPACT_ATOMS: atom_id res chain seq x y z
N PRO A 1 12.01 -13.10 15.30
CA PRO A 1 13.21 -12.90 16.16
C PRO A 1 13.97 -11.62 15.82
N ALA A 2 14.39 -11.38 14.54
CA ALA A 2 15.17 -10.19 14.19
C ALA A 2 14.43 -8.87 14.46
N LEU A 3 13.14 -8.77 14.10
CA LEU A 3 12.31 -7.60 14.39
C LEU A 3 12.12 -7.36 15.89
N SER A 4 11.98 -8.43 16.69
CA SER A 4 11.90 -8.32 18.17
C SER A 4 13.16 -7.72 18.73
N LEU A 5 14.32 -8.23 18.29
CA LEU A 5 15.63 -7.74 18.74
C LEU A 5 15.86 -6.28 18.30
N ALA A 6 15.47 -5.92 17.08
CA ALA A 6 15.54 -4.53 16.65
C ALA A 6 14.67 -3.61 17.54
N ALA A 7 13.46 -4.04 17.89
CA ALA A 7 12.59 -3.29 18.77
C ALA A 7 13.17 -3.18 20.21
N GLU A 8 13.81 -4.24 20.74
CA GLU A 8 14.52 -4.22 22.03
C GLU A 8 15.71 -3.27 22.03
N GLN A 9 16.36 -3.06 20.87
CA GLN A 9 17.43 -2.07 20.67
C GLN A 9 16.91 -0.65 20.39
N GLY A 10 15.59 -0.42 20.52
CA GLY A 10 14.98 0.90 20.40
C GLY A 10 14.51 1.30 19.00
N HIS A 11 14.60 0.40 18.01
CA HIS A 11 14.09 0.68 16.66
C HIS A 11 12.58 0.62 16.61
N VAL A 12 11.97 1.56 15.89
CA VAL A 12 10.52 1.61 15.65
C VAL A 12 10.19 0.83 14.37
N ILE A 13 9.47 -0.27 14.51
CA ILE A 13 9.07 -1.14 13.40
C ILE A 13 7.69 -0.73 12.90
N VAL A 14 7.59 -0.45 11.59
CA VAL A 14 6.38 0.08 10.97
C VAL A 14 6.04 -0.69 9.70
N PRO A 15 4.91 -1.38 9.62
CA PRO A 15 4.42 -1.93 8.35
C PRO A 15 3.96 -0.78 7.43
N ALA A 16 4.46 -0.78 6.18
CA ALA A 16 4.07 0.16 5.13
C ALA A 16 3.43 -0.60 3.96
N THR A 17 2.11 -0.50 3.80
CA THR A 17 1.36 -1.38 2.92
C THR A 17 0.27 -0.67 2.10
N GLY A 18 -0.08 -1.23 0.93
CA GLY A 18 -1.28 -0.84 0.18
C GLY A 18 -2.59 -1.36 0.78
N ARG A 19 -2.52 -2.21 1.80
CA ARG A 19 -3.69 -2.76 2.51
C ARG A 19 -4.28 -1.75 3.50
N ALA A 20 -5.57 -1.88 3.79
CA ALA A 20 -6.18 -1.24 4.96
C ALA A 20 -5.67 -1.88 6.26
N LEU A 21 -5.75 -1.17 7.37
CA LEU A 21 -5.24 -1.65 8.67
C LEU A 21 -5.82 -3.03 9.04
N ARG A 22 -7.12 -3.23 8.83
CA ARG A 22 -7.81 -4.50 9.10
C ARG A 22 -7.40 -5.66 8.18
N ALA A 23 -6.74 -5.37 7.07
CA ALA A 23 -6.27 -6.37 6.10
C ALA A 23 -4.79 -6.72 6.28
N ILE A 24 -4.10 -6.12 7.24
CA ILE A 24 -2.78 -6.55 7.70
C ILE A 24 -2.95 -7.89 8.42
N PRO A 25 -2.10 -8.90 8.15
CA PRO A 25 -2.20 -10.19 8.82
C PRO A 25 -2.19 -10.06 10.35
N GLU A 26 -3.05 -10.82 11.01
CA GLU A 26 -3.18 -10.79 12.48
C GLU A 26 -1.86 -11.07 13.19
N GLN A 27 -1.05 -12.01 12.65
CA GLN A 27 0.27 -12.34 13.20
C GLN A 27 1.23 -11.14 13.21
N VAL A 28 1.08 -10.22 12.25
CA VAL A 28 1.87 -8.97 12.21
C VAL A 28 1.34 -7.99 13.25
N MET A 29 0.01 -7.81 13.30
CA MET A 29 -0.62 -6.88 14.24
C MET A 29 -0.51 -7.32 15.71
N ALA A 30 -0.35 -8.62 15.97
CA ALA A 30 -0.13 -9.18 17.30
C ALA A 30 1.31 -8.97 17.85
N LEU A 31 2.23 -8.46 17.05
CA LEU A 31 3.58 -8.19 17.51
C LEU A 31 3.58 -7.09 18.59
N PRO A 32 4.12 -7.35 19.80
CA PRO A 32 3.94 -6.46 20.95
C PRO A 32 4.65 -5.11 20.81
N PHE A 33 5.63 -5.01 19.91
CA PHE A 33 6.37 -3.78 19.62
C PHE A 33 5.75 -2.95 18.47
N LEU A 34 4.75 -3.47 17.76
CA LEU A 34 4.09 -2.77 16.68
C LEU A 34 3.13 -1.71 17.24
N ARG A 35 3.39 -0.46 16.93
CA ARG A 35 2.54 0.65 17.36
C ARG A 35 1.99 1.46 16.19
N TYR A 36 2.80 1.73 15.18
CA TYR A 36 2.40 2.57 14.05
C TYR A 36 2.23 1.74 12.79
N ALA A 37 1.36 2.19 11.89
CA ALA A 37 1.18 1.58 10.58
C ALA A 37 0.97 2.66 9.50
N ILE A 38 1.65 2.48 8.37
CA ILE A 38 1.41 3.21 7.12
C ILE A 38 0.56 2.31 6.24
N THR A 39 -0.67 2.75 5.93
CA THR A 39 -1.66 1.93 5.23
C THR A 39 -2.19 2.62 3.98
N ILE A 40 -2.79 1.84 3.10
CA ILE A 40 -3.43 2.29 1.85
C ILE A 40 -2.46 3.17 1.04
N ASN A 41 -1.22 2.68 0.84
CA ASN A 41 -0.13 3.37 0.12
C ASN A 41 0.28 4.72 0.71
N GLY A 42 0.09 4.94 2.01
CA GLY A 42 0.39 6.20 2.66
C GLY A 42 -0.79 7.16 2.75
N ALA A 43 -1.98 6.76 2.29
CA ALA A 43 -3.20 7.54 2.48
C ALA A 43 -3.55 7.71 3.97
N LYS A 44 -3.06 6.81 4.83
CA LYS A 44 -3.26 6.90 6.27
C LYS A 44 -2.02 6.45 7.04
N VAL A 45 -1.66 7.23 8.06
CA VAL A 45 -0.73 6.83 9.12
C VAL A 45 -1.50 6.82 10.43
N SER A 46 -1.42 5.74 11.19
CA SER A 46 -2.15 5.61 12.46
C SER A 46 -1.29 5.00 13.55
N ASP A 47 -1.58 5.37 14.79
CA ASP A 47 -1.22 4.60 15.97
C ASP A 47 -2.21 3.41 16.05
N ALA A 48 -1.70 2.21 15.82
CA ALA A 48 -2.53 1.00 15.77
C ALA A 48 -3.04 0.56 17.16
N ARG A 49 -2.47 1.09 18.24
CA ARG A 49 -2.88 0.78 19.62
C ARG A 49 -4.02 1.68 20.09
N THR A 50 -3.94 2.97 19.78
CA THR A 50 -4.96 3.96 20.19
C THR A 50 -6.06 4.15 19.15
N GLY A 51 -5.79 3.78 17.87
CA GLY A 51 -6.65 4.06 16.73
C GLY A 51 -6.53 5.51 16.23
N GLU A 52 -5.65 6.32 16.84
CA GLU A 52 -5.42 7.70 16.43
C GLU A 52 -4.88 7.76 15.00
N THR A 53 -5.41 8.69 14.22
CA THR A 53 -4.93 8.97 12.86
C THR A 53 -3.97 10.15 12.89
N LEU A 54 -2.71 9.90 12.54
CA LEU A 54 -1.64 10.90 12.52
C LEU A 54 -1.54 11.64 11.18
N LEU A 55 -1.91 10.96 10.08
CA LEU A 55 -1.90 11.53 8.73
C LEU A 55 -3.07 10.96 7.93
N ARG A 56 -3.72 11.83 7.13
CA ARG A 56 -4.66 11.46 6.06
C ARG A 56 -4.26 12.15 4.77
N ALA A 57 -4.33 11.42 3.66
CA ALA A 57 -4.23 11.93 2.31
C ALA A 57 -5.25 11.17 1.46
N GLU A 58 -6.39 11.80 1.18
CA GLU A 58 -7.56 11.15 0.61
C GLU A 58 -7.95 11.84 -0.70
N LEU A 59 -8.48 11.06 -1.63
CA LEU A 59 -9.08 11.55 -2.88
C LEU A 59 -10.35 12.34 -2.55
N ALA A 60 -10.49 13.53 -3.10
CA ALA A 60 -11.74 14.26 -3.05
C ALA A 60 -12.89 13.43 -3.63
N LEU A 61 -14.08 13.57 -3.07
CA LEU A 61 -15.27 12.83 -3.50
C LEU A 61 -15.54 12.99 -5.02
N ASP A 62 -15.44 14.20 -5.54
CA ASP A 62 -15.63 14.48 -6.97
C ASP A 62 -14.60 13.72 -7.83
N THR A 63 -13.31 13.78 -7.45
CA THR A 63 -12.25 13.02 -8.15
C THR A 63 -12.55 11.52 -8.12
N CYS A 64 -12.97 10.98 -6.96
CA CYS A 64 -13.34 9.56 -6.86
C CYS A 64 -14.48 9.19 -7.81
N LEU A 65 -15.57 9.97 -7.83
CA LEU A 65 -16.72 9.71 -8.71
C LEU A 65 -16.35 9.80 -10.20
N ARG A 66 -15.51 10.76 -10.56
CA ARG A 66 -14.97 10.90 -11.93
C ARG A 66 -14.08 9.72 -12.32
N LEU A 67 -13.26 9.21 -11.40
CA LEU A 67 -12.44 8.02 -11.62
C LEU A 67 -13.31 6.77 -11.83
N MET A 68 -14.42 6.62 -11.09
CA MET A 68 -15.37 5.52 -11.29
C MET A 68 -16.07 5.62 -12.65
N ASP A 69 -16.47 6.84 -13.08
CA ASP A 69 -17.01 7.05 -14.42
C ASP A 69 -15.99 6.73 -15.51
N PHE A 70 -14.75 7.09 -15.27
CA PHE A 70 -13.65 6.80 -16.18
C PHE A 70 -13.40 5.29 -16.28
N ALA A 71 -13.38 4.58 -15.13
CA ALA A 71 -13.22 3.13 -15.06
C ALA A 71 -14.29 2.36 -15.82
N GLY A 72 -15.54 2.86 -15.84
CA GLY A 72 -16.65 2.27 -16.60
C GLY A 72 -16.46 2.25 -18.12
N ARG A 73 -15.41 2.87 -18.66
CA ARG A 73 -15.04 2.82 -20.09
C ARG A 73 -14.26 1.55 -20.48
N TYR A 74 -13.83 0.77 -19.48
CA TYR A 74 -13.00 -0.43 -19.64
C TYR A 74 -13.70 -1.67 -19.10
N ASP A 75 -13.32 -2.85 -19.58
CA ASP A 75 -13.71 -4.12 -18.94
C ASP A 75 -12.83 -4.36 -17.70
N ALA A 76 -13.08 -3.57 -16.67
CA ALA A 76 -12.34 -3.61 -15.42
C ALA A 76 -13.27 -3.66 -14.21
N MET A 77 -12.92 -4.51 -13.24
CA MET A 77 -13.51 -4.42 -11.90
C MET A 77 -12.89 -3.22 -11.19
N TYR A 78 -13.71 -2.45 -10.47
CA TYR A 78 -13.18 -1.42 -9.57
C TYR A 78 -13.75 -1.55 -8.16
N ASP A 79 -12.94 -1.18 -7.18
CA ASP A 79 -13.30 -1.07 -5.78
C ASP A 79 -12.82 0.27 -5.19
N CYS A 80 -13.31 0.63 -4.02
CA CYS A 80 -12.99 1.88 -3.34
C CYS A 80 -12.73 1.61 -1.86
N TYR A 81 -11.76 2.32 -1.30
CA TYR A 81 -11.47 2.27 0.13
C TYR A 81 -12.03 3.50 0.83
N TRP A 82 -12.93 3.27 1.76
CA TRP A 82 -13.49 4.27 2.62
C TRP A 82 -13.61 3.73 4.05
N ASN A 83 -13.19 4.54 5.01
CA ASN A 83 -13.16 4.18 6.44
C ASN A 83 -12.44 2.84 6.71
N ASP A 84 -11.24 2.68 6.14
CA ASP A 84 -10.38 1.48 6.26
C ASP A 84 -11.02 0.16 5.77
N THR A 85 -12.06 0.27 4.96
CA THR A 85 -12.76 -0.88 4.37
C THR A 85 -12.76 -0.75 2.85
N GLY A 86 -12.42 -1.83 2.15
CA GLY A 86 -12.56 -1.92 0.70
C GLY A 86 -14.01 -2.25 0.34
N TRP A 87 -14.67 -1.39 -0.43
CA TRP A 87 -16.04 -1.54 -0.88
C TRP A 87 -16.08 -1.85 -2.37
N VAL A 88 -16.96 -2.74 -2.80
CA VAL A 88 -17.05 -3.21 -4.19
C VAL A 88 -18.50 -3.49 -4.58
N ASP A 89 -18.85 -3.30 -5.86
CA ASP A 89 -20.11 -3.80 -6.36
C ASP A 89 -20.21 -5.32 -6.20
N ARG A 90 -21.32 -5.81 -5.69
CA ARG A 90 -21.61 -7.24 -5.54
C ARG A 90 -21.38 -8.00 -6.86
N ALA A 91 -21.85 -7.46 -7.97
CA ALA A 91 -21.72 -8.06 -9.29
C ALA A 91 -20.23 -8.23 -9.70
N PHE A 92 -19.36 -7.29 -9.34
CA PHE A 92 -17.90 -7.43 -9.59
C PHE A 92 -17.29 -8.50 -8.70
N LEU A 93 -17.68 -8.56 -7.42
CA LEU A 93 -17.13 -9.55 -6.49
C LEU A 93 -17.55 -10.98 -6.88
N GLU A 94 -18.76 -11.17 -7.38
CA GLU A 94 -19.23 -12.46 -7.91
C GLU A 94 -18.41 -12.90 -9.14
N ARG A 95 -18.02 -11.94 -9.99
CA ARG A 95 -17.20 -12.15 -11.20
C ARG A 95 -15.71 -11.98 -10.98
N VAL A 96 -15.22 -11.92 -9.75
CA VAL A 96 -13.81 -11.62 -9.43
C VAL A 96 -12.82 -12.54 -10.16
N ARG A 97 -13.17 -13.82 -10.40
CA ARG A 97 -12.35 -14.76 -11.18
C ARG A 97 -12.25 -14.42 -12.66
N TYR A 98 -13.19 -13.70 -13.21
CA TYR A 98 -13.11 -13.22 -14.58
C TYR A 98 -11.98 -12.19 -14.74
N TYR A 99 -11.76 -11.35 -13.73
CA TYR A 99 -10.73 -10.31 -13.74
C TYR A 99 -9.39 -10.80 -13.19
N ASN A 100 -9.37 -11.83 -12.35
CA ASN A 100 -8.17 -12.31 -11.69
C ASN A 100 -8.03 -13.82 -11.87
N ALA A 101 -6.94 -14.24 -12.52
CA ALA A 101 -6.61 -15.65 -12.66
C ALA A 101 -5.89 -16.23 -11.43
N ASP A 102 -5.32 -15.39 -10.58
CA ASP A 102 -4.59 -15.77 -9.37
C ASP A 102 -5.58 -16.04 -8.21
N GLU A 103 -5.65 -17.27 -7.75
CA GLU A 103 -6.55 -17.68 -6.66
C GLU A 103 -6.19 -17.06 -5.31
N GLU A 104 -4.96 -16.69 -5.06
CA GLU A 104 -4.57 -15.96 -3.85
C GLU A 104 -5.16 -14.55 -3.86
N VAL A 105 -5.08 -13.87 -5.01
CA VAL A 105 -5.70 -12.55 -5.22
C VAL A 105 -7.21 -12.65 -5.11
N VAL A 106 -7.84 -13.64 -5.74
CA VAL A 106 -9.30 -13.88 -5.64
C VAL A 106 -9.73 -14.07 -4.19
N THR A 107 -9.01 -14.91 -3.45
CA THR A 107 -9.29 -15.18 -2.03
C THR A 107 -9.11 -13.92 -1.19
N LEU A 108 -8.04 -13.16 -1.43
CA LEU A 108 -7.79 -11.89 -0.75
C LEU A 108 -8.93 -10.89 -0.98
N LEU A 109 -9.34 -10.68 -2.24
CA LEU A 109 -10.42 -9.75 -2.57
C LEU A 109 -11.75 -10.16 -1.91
N ARG A 110 -12.12 -11.43 -1.99
CA ARG A 110 -13.35 -11.95 -1.35
C ARG A 110 -13.35 -11.78 0.17
N ARG A 111 -12.19 -11.94 0.81
CA ARG A 111 -12.07 -11.81 2.26
C ARG A 111 -12.06 -10.37 2.74
N THR A 112 -11.54 -9.46 1.93
CA THR A 112 -11.24 -8.09 2.37
C THR A 112 -12.17 -7.03 1.79
N ARG A 113 -13.09 -7.39 0.87
CA ARG A 113 -14.06 -6.45 0.28
C ARG A 113 -15.44 -6.64 0.86
N ALA A 114 -16.08 -5.53 1.23
CA ALA A 114 -17.49 -5.49 1.60
C ALA A 114 -18.34 -5.19 0.36
N PRO A 115 -19.28 -6.08 -0.03
CA PRO A 115 -20.11 -5.87 -1.20
C PRO A 115 -21.23 -4.87 -0.92
N VAL A 116 -21.50 -4.01 -1.89
CA VAL A 116 -22.67 -3.13 -1.96
C VAL A 116 -23.38 -3.33 -3.31
N GLU A 117 -24.64 -2.92 -3.44
CA GLU A 117 -25.41 -3.11 -4.68
C GLU A 117 -24.94 -2.15 -5.79
N ASP A 118 -24.64 -0.90 -5.44
CA ASP A 118 -24.13 0.14 -6.33
C ASP A 118 -23.05 0.94 -5.59
N LEU A 119 -21.79 0.68 -5.91
CA LEU A 119 -20.67 1.30 -5.25
C LEU A 119 -20.63 2.82 -5.45
N LYS A 120 -20.98 3.29 -6.66
CA LYS A 120 -20.95 4.72 -6.96
C LYS A 120 -22.04 5.48 -6.21
N ALA A 121 -23.26 4.91 -6.12
CA ALA A 121 -24.35 5.46 -5.32
C ALA A 121 -23.98 5.46 -3.83
N PHE A 122 -23.37 4.38 -3.33
CA PHE A 122 -22.88 4.26 -1.96
C PHE A 122 -21.86 5.35 -1.62
N VAL A 123 -20.81 5.53 -2.45
CA VAL A 123 -19.78 6.56 -2.25
C VAL A 123 -20.38 7.97 -2.28
N ARG A 124 -21.30 8.22 -3.22
CA ARG A 124 -21.99 9.53 -3.31
C ARG A 124 -22.83 9.81 -2.07
N ALA A 125 -23.56 8.82 -1.56
CA ALA A 125 -24.39 8.97 -0.36
C ALA A 125 -23.55 9.23 0.90
N ASN A 126 -22.37 8.65 1.00
CA ASN A 126 -21.45 8.90 2.11
C ASN A 126 -20.92 10.34 2.13
N GLY A 127 -20.79 11.00 0.98
CA GLY A 127 -20.42 12.41 0.88
C GLY A 127 -19.01 12.75 1.36
N GLN A 128 -18.14 11.76 1.56
CA GLN A 128 -16.82 11.92 2.17
C GLN A 128 -15.70 11.61 1.17
N PRO A 129 -14.49 12.16 1.36
CA PRO A 129 -13.29 11.73 0.65
C PRO A 129 -13.03 10.23 0.81
N VAL A 130 -12.35 9.62 -0.16
CA VAL A 130 -12.00 8.20 -0.14
C VAL A 130 -10.50 8.00 -0.13
N GLN A 131 -10.05 6.90 0.46
CA GLN A 131 -8.64 6.63 0.66
C GLN A 131 -7.94 6.14 -0.61
N LYS A 132 -8.64 5.37 -1.44
CA LYS A 132 -8.12 4.77 -2.68
C LYS A 132 -9.27 4.31 -3.57
N VAL A 133 -9.07 4.39 -4.89
CA VAL A 133 -9.81 3.60 -5.89
C VAL A 133 -8.84 2.58 -6.48
N GLN A 134 -9.28 1.35 -6.69
CA GLN A 134 -8.47 0.30 -7.32
C GLN A 134 -9.23 -0.24 -8.53
N LEU A 135 -8.52 -0.46 -9.63
CA LEU A 135 -9.02 -1.13 -10.82
C LEU A 135 -8.28 -2.46 -11.00
N CYS A 136 -9.00 -3.51 -11.40
CA CYS A 136 -8.42 -4.78 -11.80
C CYS A 136 -8.86 -5.12 -13.21
N PHE A 137 -7.89 -5.36 -14.09
CA PHE A 137 -8.10 -5.59 -15.51
C PHE A 137 -7.89 -7.06 -15.86
N ARG A 138 -8.68 -7.55 -16.81
CA ARG A 138 -8.41 -8.83 -17.46
C ARG A 138 -7.36 -8.67 -18.56
N ASP A 139 -7.47 -7.61 -19.35
CA ASP A 139 -6.55 -7.29 -20.44
C ASP A 139 -5.45 -6.32 -19.99
N MET A 140 -4.21 -6.73 -20.20
CA MET A 140 -3.04 -5.94 -19.81
C MET A 140 -2.79 -4.76 -20.77
N ALA A 141 -3.23 -4.82 -22.02
CA ALA A 141 -3.14 -3.70 -22.94
C ALA A 141 -4.14 -2.60 -22.56
N GLU A 142 -5.37 -2.97 -22.18
CA GLU A 142 -6.35 -2.03 -21.62
C GLU A 142 -5.84 -1.39 -20.32
N ARG A 143 -5.20 -2.17 -19.44
CA ARG A 143 -4.60 -1.66 -18.21
C ARG A 143 -3.56 -0.57 -18.49
N GLU A 144 -2.64 -0.78 -19.43
CA GLU A 144 -1.62 0.22 -19.76
C GLU A 144 -2.23 1.46 -20.44
N THR A 145 -3.24 1.29 -21.29
CA THR A 145 -4.00 2.39 -21.87
C THR A 145 -4.69 3.21 -20.77
N ALA A 146 -5.40 2.55 -19.85
CA ALA A 146 -6.05 3.20 -18.72
C ALA A 146 -5.05 3.93 -17.82
N ARG A 147 -3.87 3.33 -17.56
CA ARG A 147 -2.79 3.98 -16.80
C ARG A 147 -2.39 5.31 -17.44
N ALA A 148 -2.10 5.30 -18.74
CA ALA A 148 -1.67 6.49 -19.46
C ALA A 148 -2.75 7.57 -19.47
N GLU A 149 -4.00 7.19 -19.78
CA GLU A 149 -5.14 8.12 -19.83
C GLU A 149 -5.49 8.70 -18.46
N ILE A 150 -5.49 7.89 -17.38
CA ILE A 150 -5.73 8.37 -16.01
C ILE A 150 -4.63 9.33 -15.57
N THR A 151 -3.36 8.98 -15.84
CA THR A 151 -2.24 9.86 -15.50
C THR A 151 -2.32 11.21 -16.18
N ALA A 152 -2.80 11.25 -17.44
CA ALA A 152 -2.97 12.50 -18.20
C ALA A 152 -4.20 13.30 -17.74
N ALA A 153 -5.31 12.63 -17.41
CA ALA A 153 -6.59 13.27 -17.11
C ALA A 153 -6.75 13.69 -15.64
N PHE A 154 -5.98 13.11 -14.73
CA PHE A 154 -6.10 13.32 -13.27
C PHE A 154 -4.73 13.64 -12.66
N PRO A 155 -4.24 14.88 -12.77
CA PRO A 155 -2.91 15.27 -12.26
C PRO A 155 -2.80 15.24 -10.73
N ASP A 156 -3.91 15.23 -10.03
CA ASP A 156 -4.04 15.10 -8.58
C ASP A 156 -4.09 13.64 -8.09
N VAL A 157 -3.96 12.68 -9.02
CA VAL A 157 -4.02 11.25 -8.73
C VAL A 157 -2.64 10.60 -8.94
N LEU A 158 -2.18 9.88 -7.93
CA LEU A 158 -1.02 9.00 -8.01
C LEU A 158 -1.46 7.61 -8.48
N VAL A 159 -0.94 7.16 -9.62
CA VAL A 159 -1.21 5.83 -10.18
C VAL A 159 -0.06 4.88 -9.85
N THR A 160 -0.34 3.84 -9.06
CA THR A 160 0.62 2.78 -8.71
C THR A 160 0.05 1.40 -9.00
N SER A 161 0.79 0.35 -8.66
CA SER A 161 0.38 -1.04 -8.86
C SER A 161 1.02 -1.90 -7.77
N SER A 162 0.29 -2.88 -7.25
CA SER A 162 0.77 -3.88 -6.29
C SER A 162 0.58 -5.33 -6.80
N PHE A 163 -0.24 -5.51 -7.82
CA PHE A 163 -0.43 -6.77 -8.54
C PHE A 163 -0.19 -6.56 -10.02
N ARG A 164 0.04 -7.65 -10.74
CA ARG A 164 0.28 -7.59 -12.18
C ARG A 164 -0.84 -6.88 -12.96
N ASN A 165 -2.08 -7.09 -12.55
CA ASN A 165 -3.27 -6.67 -13.30
C ASN A 165 -4.07 -5.54 -12.65
N ASN A 166 -3.54 -4.87 -11.60
CA ASN A 166 -4.24 -3.77 -10.97
C ASN A 166 -3.63 -2.39 -11.28
N LEU A 167 -4.44 -1.36 -11.09
CA LEU A 167 -4.04 0.02 -10.88
C LEU A 167 -4.59 0.47 -9.54
N GLU A 168 -3.76 1.12 -8.75
CA GLU A 168 -4.12 1.75 -7.48
C GLU A 168 -4.06 3.26 -7.64
N LEU A 169 -5.17 3.92 -7.40
CA LEU A 169 -5.41 5.34 -7.61
C LEU A 169 -5.59 6.00 -6.25
N ASN A 170 -4.56 6.71 -5.83
CA ASN A 170 -4.55 7.45 -4.57
C ASN A 170 -4.46 8.96 -4.84
N ALA A 171 -4.73 9.79 -3.85
CA ALA A 171 -4.37 11.19 -3.94
C ALA A 171 -2.85 11.32 -4.18
N VAL A 172 -2.42 12.32 -4.95
CA VAL A 172 -0.99 12.52 -5.27
C VAL A 172 -0.11 12.65 -4.01
N ASP A 173 -0.72 13.07 -2.92
CA ASP A 173 -0.11 13.20 -1.59
C ASP A 173 -0.13 11.91 -0.77
N ALA A 174 -0.89 10.90 -1.18
CA ALA A 174 -0.96 9.60 -0.53
C ALA A 174 0.14 8.69 -1.08
N ASP A 175 1.35 8.89 -0.61
CA ASP A 175 2.48 8.02 -0.92
C ASP A 175 3.22 7.59 0.34
N LYS A 176 3.80 6.39 0.29
CA LYS A 176 4.52 5.80 1.43
C LYS A 176 5.74 6.62 1.86
N GLY A 177 6.36 7.39 0.95
CA GLY A 177 7.51 8.24 1.27
C GLY A 177 7.10 9.44 2.11
N ARG A 178 6.06 10.17 1.71
CA ARG A 178 5.50 11.25 2.54
C ARG A 178 5.03 10.74 3.90
N ALA A 179 4.40 9.58 3.91
CA ALA A 179 3.93 8.94 5.15
C ALA A 179 5.11 8.59 6.08
N LEU A 180 6.20 8.02 5.54
CA LEU A 180 7.44 7.76 6.28
C LEU A 180 8.00 9.04 6.89
N LEU A 181 8.18 10.10 6.08
CA LEU A 181 8.73 11.37 6.54
C LEU A 181 7.85 12.05 7.60
N ALA A 182 6.52 11.97 7.43
CA ALA A 182 5.58 12.52 8.40
C ALA A 182 5.64 11.78 9.74
N LEU A 183 5.73 10.46 9.70
CA LEU A 183 5.86 9.63 10.91
C LEU A 183 7.22 9.83 11.58
N ALA A 184 8.31 9.84 10.82
CA ALA A 184 9.65 10.11 11.36
C ALA A 184 9.69 11.46 12.10
N ARG A 185 9.14 12.52 11.48
CA ARG A 185 9.00 13.84 12.10
C ARG A 185 8.16 13.80 13.39
N HIS A 186 7.02 13.09 13.36
CA HIS A 186 6.15 12.95 14.55
C HIS A 186 6.88 12.28 15.72
N LEU A 187 7.78 11.34 15.41
CA LEU A 187 8.57 10.60 16.40
C LEU A 187 9.89 11.29 16.77
N GLY A 188 10.24 12.41 16.13
CA GLY A 188 11.53 13.07 16.33
C GLY A 188 12.72 12.27 15.81
N ILE A 189 12.51 11.38 14.85
CA ILE A 189 13.55 10.54 14.23
C ILE A 189 14.10 11.29 13.01
N PRO A 190 15.42 11.56 12.93
CA PRO A 190 16.04 12.09 11.72
C PRO A 190 15.83 11.18 10.52
N VAL A 191 15.69 11.75 9.32
CA VAL A 191 15.43 10.96 8.09
C VAL A 191 16.58 10.00 7.81
N GLU A 192 17.81 10.43 8.05
CA GLU A 192 19.04 9.63 7.92
C GLU A 192 19.04 8.36 8.77
N ASP A 193 18.25 8.32 9.86
CA ASP A 193 18.12 7.17 10.75
C ASP A 193 16.94 6.24 10.33
N THR A 194 16.32 6.49 9.19
CA THR A 194 15.24 5.64 8.66
C THR A 194 15.78 4.60 7.69
N VAL A 195 15.24 3.38 7.79
CA VAL A 195 15.50 2.28 6.84
C VAL A 195 14.19 1.84 6.21
N ALA A 196 14.12 1.80 4.89
CA ALA A 196 12.94 1.34 4.17
C ALA A 196 13.25 0.07 3.35
N PHE A 197 12.35 -0.90 3.42
CA PHE A 197 12.38 -2.12 2.60
C PHE A 197 11.21 -2.08 1.60
N GLY A 198 11.44 -2.49 0.35
CA GLY A 198 10.40 -2.53 -0.65
C GLY A 198 10.70 -3.48 -1.81
N ASP A 199 9.66 -3.83 -2.57
CA ASP A 199 9.77 -4.73 -3.72
C ASP A 199 8.96 -4.29 -4.94
N SER A 200 8.02 -3.36 -4.78
CA SER A 200 7.03 -2.99 -5.79
C SER A 200 7.05 -1.49 -6.12
N SER A 201 6.39 -1.11 -7.20
CA SER A 201 6.38 0.28 -7.69
C SER A 201 5.78 1.29 -6.68
N ASN A 202 4.85 0.85 -5.82
CA ASN A 202 4.27 1.68 -4.76
C ASN A 202 5.25 1.95 -3.59
N ASP A 203 6.43 1.29 -3.58
CA ASP A 203 7.49 1.52 -2.59
C ASP A 203 8.53 2.56 -3.06
N LEU A 204 8.60 2.85 -4.37
CA LEU A 204 9.65 3.68 -4.95
C LEU A 204 9.82 5.04 -4.27
N ARG A 205 8.72 5.71 -3.93
CA ARG A 205 8.79 7.01 -3.25
C ARG A 205 9.29 6.87 -1.81
N MET A 206 8.92 5.79 -1.12
CA MET A 206 9.41 5.50 0.23
C MET A 206 10.90 5.19 0.23
N LEU A 207 11.34 4.34 -0.69
CA LEU A 207 12.75 3.97 -0.85
C LEU A 207 13.63 5.19 -1.15
N ARG A 208 13.15 6.10 -2.00
CA ARG A 208 13.88 7.36 -2.31
C ARG A 208 13.86 8.38 -1.17
N ALA A 209 12.91 8.29 -0.26
CA ALA A 209 12.74 9.23 0.84
C ALA A 209 13.46 8.81 2.12
N ALA A 210 13.75 7.53 2.28
CA ALA A 210 14.42 6.98 3.46
C ALA A 210 15.92 7.33 3.48
N GLY A 211 16.51 7.37 4.67
CA GLY A 211 17.94 7.52 4.85
C GLY A 211 18.75 6.33 4.34
N THR A 212 18.16 5.12 4.43
CA THR A 212 18.70 3.90 3.83
C THR A 212 17.62 3.14 3.12
N SER A 213 17.82 2.81 1.86
CA SER A 213 16.89 2.08 1.02
C SER A 213 17.37 0.67 0.71
N VAL A 214 16.48 -0.32 0.89
CA VAL A 214 16.80 -1.74 0.73
C VAL A 214 15.76 -2.39 -0.18
N ALA A 215 16.17 -2.83 -1.36
CA ALA A 215 15.33 -3.64 -2.22
C ALA A 215 15.32 -5.10 -1.75
N MET A 216 14.14 -5.72 -1.73
CA MET A 216 14.03 -7.16 -1.55
C MET A 216 14.61 -7.91 -2.75
N GLY A 217 15.15 -9.11 -2.52
CA GLY A 217 15.74 -9.94 -3.58
C GLY A 217 14.76 -10.34 -4.70
N ASN A 218 13.46 -10.36 -4.40
CA ASN A 218 12.37 -10.56 -5.37
C ASN A 218 11.83 -9.26 -5.99
N ALA A 219 12.43 -8.10 -5.68
CA ALA A 219 11.96 -6.80 -6.19
C ALA A 219 12.12 -6.69 -7.71
N ALA A 220 11.26 -5.88 -8.31
CA ALA A 220 11.36 -5.53 -9.73
C ALA A 220 12.67 -4.79 -10.05
N PRO A 221 13.22 -4.91 -11.28
CA PRO A 221 14.49 -4.29 -11.65
C PRO A 221 14.56 -2.78 -11.38
N GLU A 222 13.47 -2.06 -11.65
CA GLU A 222 13.36 -0.62 -11.41
C GLU A 222 13.39 -0.23 -9.94
N VAL A 223 12.96 -1.14 -9.04
CA VAL A 223 13.04 -0.94 -7.58
C VAL A 223 14.47 -1.14 -7.11
N ARG A 224 15.13 -2.21 -7.57
CA ARG A 224 16.54 -2.47 -7.23
C ARG A 224 17.47 -1.35 -7.68
N ALA A 225 17.17 -0.74 -8.84
CA ALA A 225 18.01 0.30 -9.43
C ALA A 225 18.06 1.61 -8.63
N VAL A 226 17.12 1.82 -7.70
CA VAL A 226 17.03 3.06 -6.89
C VAL A 226 17.44 2.87 -5.44
N CYS A 227 17.79 1.64 -5.02
CA CYS A 227 18.11 1.32 -3.63
C CYS A 227 19.62 1.28 -3.39
N ASP A 228 20.01 1.63 -2.17
CA ASP A 228 21.41 1.56 -1.68
C ASP A 228 21.86 0.11 -1.54
N TYR A 229 20.92 -0.78 -1.17
CA TYR A 229 21.20 -2.20 -0.93
C TYR A 229 20.15 -3.10 -1.58
N VAL A 230 20.56 -4.34 -1.85
CA VAL A 230 19.66 -5.44 -2.20
C VAL A 230 19.90 -6.55 -1.17
N THR A 231 18.82 -7.00 -0.51
CA THR A 231 18.86 -8.10 0.44
C THR A 231 18.34 -9.40 -0.19
N ASP A 232 18.20 -10.47 0.59
CA ASP A 232 17.58 -11.72 0.16
C ASP A 232 16.09 -11.53 -0.14
N THR A 233 15.48 -12.59 -0.70
CA THR A 233 14.07 -12.61 -1.06
C THR A 233 13.17 -12.69 0.19
N ASN A 234 11.87 -12.43 0.01
CA ASN A 234 10.89 -12.52 1.09
C ASN A 234 10.76 -13.92 1.69
N ASP A 235 10.94 -14.97 0.88
CA ASP A 235 10.93 -16.39 1.28
C ASP A 235 12.25 -16.88 1.89
N ARG A 236 13.28 -16.03 1.89
CA ARG A 236 14.60 -16.26 2.52
C ARG A 236 14.89 -15.30 3.67
N ASP A 237 13.85 -14.76 4.28
CA ASP A 237 13.98 -13.84 5.42
C ASP A 237 14.86 -12.59 5.15
N GLY A 238 14.82 -12.01 3.93
CA GLY A 238 15.68 -10.93 3.49
C GLY A 238 15.74 -9.74 4.45
N VAL A 239 14.60 -9.31 5.01
CA VAL A 239 14.57 -8.24 6.03
C VAL A 239 15.41 -8.62 7.25
N ALA A 240 15.26 -9.85 7.73
CA ALA A 240 15.99 -10.32 8.90
C ALA A 240 17.50 -10.46 8.62
N ALA A 241 17.86 -10.88 7.40
CA ALA A 241 19.26 -10.96 6.97
C ALA A 241 19.92 -9.58 6.98
N PHE A 242 19.27 -8.58 6.38
CA PHE A 242 19.77 -7.20 6.38
C PHE A 242 19.90 -6.62 7.79
N LEU A 243 18.88 -6.78 8.63
CA LEU A 243 18.90 -6.29 10.00
C LEU A 243 20.08 -6.86 10.78
N ARG A 244 20.32 -8.18 10.71
CA ARG A 244 21.45 -8.82 11.41
C ARG A 244 22.80 -8.31 10.95
N THR A 245 22.96 -8.01 9.66
CA THR A 245 24.26 -7.62 9.09
C THR A 245 24.57 -6.14 9.27
N HIS A 246 23.54 -5.26 9.26
CA HIS A 246 23.76 -3.82 9.15
C HIS A 246 23.21 -3.00 10.33
N ILE A 247 22.25 -3.53 11.08
CA ILE A 247 21.50 -2.74 12.07
C ILE A 247 21.70 -3.28 13.49
N LEU A 248 21.63 -4.61 13.67
CA LEU A 248 21.65 -5.21 15.00
C LEU A 248 23.07 -5.31 15.54
N HIS A 249 23.30 -4.81 16.75
CA HIS A 249 24.57 -4.89 17.44
C HIS A 249 24.62 -6.08 18.41
N GLY A 250 25.80 -6.75 18.51
CA GLY A 250 26.03 -7.82 19.50
C GLY A 250 25.36 -9.16 19.18
N VAL A 251 24.91 -9.38 17.94
CA VAL A 251 24.38 -10.68 17.48
C VAL A 251 25.52 -11.45 16.82
N SER A 252 26.00 -12.55 17.47
CA SER A 252 26.83 -13.52 16.77
C SER A 252 26.05 -14.17 15.64
N LEU A 253 26.60 -14.18 14.44
CA LEU A 253 26.10 -14.87 13.25
C LEU A 253 26.09 -16.38 13.45
#